data_11ea390c529ae3bf3672db490c5ab8da
#
_entry.id   11ea390c529ae3bf3672db490c5ab8da
#
_cell.length_a   1.000
_cell.length_b   1.000
_cell.length_c   1.000
_cell.angle_alpha   90.00
_cell.angle_beta   90.00
_cell.angle_gamma   90.00
#
_symmetry.space_group_name_H-M   'P 1'
#
loop_
_entity.id
_entity.type
_entity.pdbx_description
1 polymer ?
#
loop_
_entity_poly.entity_id
_entity_poly.type
_entity_poly.pdbx_seq_one_letter_code
_entity_poly.pdbx_strand_id
1 'polypeptide(L)'
;MSEYKTIIHRVADDSYVITKNGMPYHVYPYAAEFAEEWDAVFAYAEAYPECVTEEQPYVPPVPTLEEVKTAKLSEINAAADRAIATLTATYPDREISTFDKQESEARAYAADPTASTPLLSALAQARGISLPDLVERVLAKADAFAVASGSIIGQRQALEDRLDACTTLEDVQGITVNISMPGGGEA
;
A
#
# COMPACT_ATOMS: atom_id res chain seq x y z
N MET A 1 38.87 20.22 36.31
CA MET A 1 37.65 19.41 35.96
C MET A 1 37.31 19.80 34.56
N SER A 2 37.22 18.88 33.63
CA SER A 2 36.81 19.21 32.27
C SER A 2 35.38 19.72 32.28
N GLU A 3 35.14 20.86 31.67
CA GLU A 3 33.84 21.53 31.62
C GLU A 3 32.82 20.67 30.84
N TYR A 4 33.31 19.95 29.83
CA TYR A 4 32.53 19.01 29.06
C TYR A 4 33.11 17.59 29.19
N LYS A 5 32.28 16.60 29.58
CA LYS A 5 32.70 15.20 29.73
C LYS A 5 32.73 14.44 28.41
N THR A 6 31.85 14.79 27.51
CA THR A 6 31.69 14.16 26.19
C THR A 6 31.10 15.19 25.24
N ILE A 7 31.72 15.34 24.08
CA ILE A 7 31.25 16.17 22.98
C ILE A 7 31.01 15.25 21.78
N ILE A 8 29.84 15.34 21.16
CA ILE A 8 29.57 14.64 19.90
C ILE A 8 29.57 15.68 18.80
N HIS A 9 30.48 15.53 17.85
CA HIS A 9 30.52 16.35 16.64
C HIS A 9 29.64 15.72 15.55
N ARG A 10 28.69 16.50 15.03
CA ARG A 10 27.82 16.10 13.92
C ARG A 10 28.39 16.61 12.61
N VAL A 11 29.00 15.73 11.85
CA VAL A 11 29.68 16.07 10.60
C VAL A 11 28.69 16.60 9.53
N ALA A 12 27.38 16.24 9.63
CA ALA A 12 26.37 16.62 8.65
C ALA A 12 26.05 18.13 8.62
N ASP A 13 26.13 18.80 9.77
CA ASP A 13 25.79 20.22 9.93
C ASP A 13 26.81 21.01 10.76
N ASP A 14 27.97 20.40 11.01
CA ASP A 14 29.08 20.96 11.80
C ASP A 14 28.67 21.45 13.21
N SER A 15 27.66 20.80 13.77
CA SER A 15 27.13 21.13 15.10
C SER A 15 27.71 20.19 16.17
N TYR A 16 27.54 20.59 17.45
CA TYR A 16 27.95 19.77 18.58
C TYR A 16 26.77 19.41 19.46
N VAL A 17 26.81 18.19 20.03
CA VAL A 17 25.90 17.78 21.10
C VAL A 17 26.74 17.61 22.37
N ILE A 18 26.40 18.36 23.40
CA ILE A 18 27.01 18.31 24.73
C ILE A 18 26.01 17.84 25.77
N THR A 19 26.47 17.54 26.98
CA THR A 19 25.56 17.24 28.10
C THR A 19 25.46 18.46 29.00
N LYS A 20 24.27 19.04 29.12
CA LYS A 20 23.95 20.17 29.99
C LYS A 20 22.85 19.76 30.97
N ASN A 21 23.09 19.87 32.27
CA ASN A 21 22.14 19.43 33.31
C ASN A 21 21.70 17.97 33.20
N GLY A 22 22.58 17.07 32.71
CA GLY A 22 22.28 15.65 32.50
C GLY A 22 21.46 15.33 31.27
N MET A 23 21.17 16.31 30.41
CA MET A 23 20.41 16.17 29.16
C MET A 23 21.29 16.48 27.95
N PRO A 24 21.08 15.82 26.80
CA PRO A 24 21.70 16.21 25.55
C PRO A 24 21.27 17.63 25.17
N TYR A 25 22.25 18.45 24.80
CA TYR A 25 22.04 19.85 24.43
C TYR A 25 22.76 20.12 23.11
N HIS A 26 22.01 20.58 22.09
CA HIS A 26 22.50 20.76 20.76
C HIS A 26 22.93 22.20 20.51
N VAL A 27 24.15 22.39 20.04
CA VAL A 27 24.76 23.71 19.80
C VAL A 27 25.07 23.83 18.31
N TYR A 28 24.47 24.84 17.67
CA TYR A 28 24.58 25.08 16.24
C TYR A 28 25.48 26.26 15.91
N PRO A 29 26.34 26.15 14.89
CA PRO A 29 27.28 27.20 14.51
C PRO A 29 26.62 28.47 13.96
N TYR A 30 25.40 28.34 13.46
CA TYR A 30 24.73 29.45 12.70
C TYR A 30 23.57 30.09 13.43
N ALA A 31 23.31 29.71 14.67
CA ALA A 31 22.24 30.29 15.47
C ALA A 31 22.80 31.35 16.41
N ALA A 32 22.41 32.61 16.24
CA ALA A 32 22.92 33.73 17.02
C ALA A 32 22.73 33.56 18.54
N GLU A 33 21.68 32.86 18.93
CA GLU A 33 21.38 32.51 20.34
C GLU A 33 22.34 31.51 20.96
N PHE A 34 23.12 30.77 20.16
CA PHE A 34 24.10 29.79 20.60
C PHE A 34 25.54 30.21 20.30
N ALA A 35 25.78 31.41 19.74
CA ALA A 35 27.11 31.82 19.28
C ALA A 35 28.19 31.74 20.35
N GLU A 36 27.92 32.27 21.54
CA GLU A 36 28.88 32.24 22.66
C GLU A 36 29.14 30.80 23.16
N GLU A 37 28.09 29.97 23.20
CA GLU A 37 28.21 28.59 23.67
C GLU A 37 28.86 27.71 22.58
N TRP A 38 28.57 28.00 21.31
CA TRP A 38 29.21 27.31 20.19
C TRP A 38 30.73 27.58 20.15
N ASP A 39 31.12 28.86 20.26
CA ASP A 39 32.54 29.25 20.32
C ASP A 39 33.27 28.58 21.50
N ALA A 40 32.63 28.50 22.67
CA ALA A 40 33.18 27.83 23.84
C ALA A 40 33.35 26.33 23.65
N VAL A 41 32.35 25.66 23.09
CA VAL A 41 32.39 24.22 22.82
C VAL A 41 33.39 23.90 21.71
N PHE A 42 33.43 24.70 20.64
CA PHE A 42 34.41 24.57 19.56
C PHE A 42 35.86 24.71 20.08
N ALA A 43 36.15 25.79 20.81
CA ALA A 43 37.46 26.01 21.38
C ALA A 43 37.90 24.89 22.35
N TYR A 44 36.93 24.35 23.12
CA TYR A 44 37.18 23.22 24.00
C TYR A 44 37.46 21.92 23.22
N ALA A 45 36.69 21.66 22.12
CA ALA A 45 36.88 20.51 21.26
C ALA A 45 38.24 20.51 20.56
N GLU A 46 38.71 21.70 20.12
CA GLU A 46 40.03 21.87 19.54
C GLU A 46 41.16 21.61 20.58
N ALA A 47 40.95 22.05 21.84
CA ALA A 47 41.94 21.88 22.89
C ALA A 47 41.99 20.45 23.47
N TYR A 48 40.90 19.72 23.40
CA TYR A 48 40.74 18.38 24.00
C TYR A 48 40.09 17.41 23.00
N PRO A 49 40.74 17.07 21.87
CA PRO A 49 40.16 16.23 20.84
C PRO A 49 39.80 14.81 21.32
N GLU A 50 40.42 14.35 22.40
CA GLU A 50 40.10 13.06 23.03
C GLU A 50 38.71 13.02 23.68
N CYS A 51 38.11 14.18 23.92
CA CYS A 51 36.72 14.29 24.45
C CYS A 51 35.68 14.35 23.36
N VAL A 52 36.09 14.44 22.09
CA VAL A 52 35.20 14.56 20.92
C VAL A 52 34.98 13.20 20.30
N THR A 53 33.72 12.87 20.06
CA THR A 53 33.28 11.68 19.31
C THR A 53 32.51 12.13 18.08
N GLU A 54 32.84 11.66 16.90
CA GLU A 54 32.04 11.92 15.70
C GLU A 54 30.74 11.13 15.76
N GLU A 55 29.61 11.81 15.44
CA GLU A 55 28.34 11.14 15.26
C GLU A 55 28.44 10.22 14.03
N GLN A 56 28.20 8.93 14.25
CA GLN A 56 28.16 8.00 13.14
C GLN A 56 26.95 8.34 12.25
N PRO A 57 27.12 8.34 10.92
CA PRO A 57 26.01 8.53 10.01
C PRO A 57 24.90 7.52 10.31
N TYR A 58 23.65 7.99 10.37
CA TYR A 58 22.51 7.07 10.51
C TYR A 58 22.47 6.15 9.27
N VAL A 59 22.72 4.88 9.50
CA VAL A 59 22.54 3.84 8.50
C VAL A 59 21.17 3.21 8.75
N PRO A 60 20.19 3.41 7.86
CA PRO A 60 18.88 2.75 8.01
C PRO A 60 19.07 1.23 8.11
N PRO A 61 18.34 0.55 8.98
CA PRO A 61 18.40 -0.90 9.04
C PRO A 61 18.01 -1.48 7.68
N VAL A 62 18.77 -2.48 7.23
CA VAL A 62 18.42 -3.22 6.01
C VAL A 62 17.15 -4.00 6.32
N PRO A 63 16.08 -3.87 5.51
CA PRO A 63 14.84 -4.58 5.76
C PRO A 63 15.06 -6.10 5.67
N THR A 64 14.40 -6.82 6.53
CA THR A 64 14.41 -8.29 6.53
C THR A 64 13.65 -8.84 5.32
N LEU A 65 13.92 -10.10 4.95
CA LEU A 65 13.18 -10.78 3.89
C LEU A 65 11.67 -10.79 4.15
N GLU A 66 11.26 -11.02 5.38
CA GLU A 66 9.84 -11.03 5.78
C GLU A 66 9.16 -9.66 5.65
N GLU A 67 9.86 -8.58 6.01
CA GLU A 67 9.34 -7.22 5.83
C GLU A 67 9.15 -6.90 4.34
N VAL A 68 10.10 -7.28 3.49
CA VAL A 68 10.02 -7.04 2.04
C VAL A 68 8.94 -7.91 1.40
N LYS A 69 8.80 -9.19 1.82
CA LYS A 69 7.68 -10.04 1.40
C LYS A 69 6.33 -9.47 1.79
N THR A 70 6.19 -9.00 3.02
CA THR A 70 4.94 -8.37 3.50
C THR A 70 4.57 -7.14 2.67
N ALA A 71 5.55 -6.28 2.39
CA ALA A 71 5.33 -5.11 1.55
C ALA A 71 4.93 -5.49 0.10
N LYS A 72 5.59 -6.50 -0.47
CA LYS A 72 5.27 -7.00 -1.82
C LYS A 72 3.89 -7.64 -1.88
N LEU A 73 3.48 -8.41 -0.87
CA LEU A 73 2.13 -8.97 -0.78
C LEU A 73 1.06 -7.88 -0.72
N SER A 74 1.33 -6.80 0.03
CA SER A 74 0.44 -5.64 0.08
C SER A 74 0.30 -4.97 -1.30
N GLU A 75 1.41 -4.85 -2.06
CA GLU A 75 1.41 -4.33 -3.44
C GLU A 75 0.56 -5.21 -4.37
N ILE A 76 0.71 -6.54 -4.29
CA ILE A 76 -0.04 -7.53 -5.07
C ILE A 76 -1.54 -7.42 -4.78
N ASN A 77 -1.93 -7.41 -3.50
CA ASN A 77 -3.32 -7.30 -3.09
C ASN A 77 -3.94 -5.98 -3.54
N ALA A 78 -3.23 -4.85 -3.36
CA ALA A 78 -3.71 -3.55 -3.80
C ALA A 78 -3.87 -3.46 -5.34
N ALA A 79 -3.04 -4.16 -6.12
CA ALA A 79 -3.18 -4.23 -7.57
C ALA A 79 -4.45 -5.02 -7.98
N ALA A 80 -4.70 -6.15 -7.32
CA ALA A 80 -5.90 -6.95 -7.55
C ALA A 80 -7.18 -6.20 -7.17
N ASP A 81 -7.19 -5.54 -6.01
CA ASP A 81 -8.32 -4.74 -5.54
C ASP A 81 -8.66 -3.61 -6.52
N ARG A 82 -7.63 -2.89 -7.01
CA ARG A 82 -7.84 -1.86 -8.04
C ARG A 82 -8.42 -2.43 -9.32
N ALA A 83 -7.93 -3.58 -9.78
CA ALA A 83 -8.42 -4.22 -11.00
C ALA A 83 -9.88 -4.67 -10.84
N ILE A 84 -10.24 -5.29 -9.71
CA ILE A 84 -11.64 -5.71 -9.43
C ILE A 84 -12.55 -4.49 -9.29
N ALA A 85 -12.10 -3.42 -8.62
CA ALA A 85 -12.89 -2.20 -8.46
C ALA A 85 -13.30 -1.57 -9.81
N THR A 86 -12.49 -1.72 -10.85
CA THR A 86 -12.85 -1.21 -12.19
C THR A 86 -14.06 -1.89 -12.79
N LEU A 87 -14.35 -3.16 -12.41
CA LEU A 87 -15.50 -3.92 -12.93
C LEU A 87 -16.84 -3.31 -12.50
N THR A 88 -16.86 -2.64 -11.39
CA THR A 88 -18.08 -2.05 -10.79
C THR A 88 -18.06 -0.53 -10.73
N ALA A 89 -16.98 0.13 -11.18
CA ALA A 89 -16.74 1.57 -11.01
C ALA A 89 -17.84 2.49 -11.59
N THR A 90 -18.64 1.99 -12.54
CA THR A 90 -19.73 2.76 -13.16
C THR A 90 -21.08 2.64 -12.45
N TYR A 91 -21.15 1.81 -11.38
CA TYR A 91 -22.37 1.55 -10.66
C TYR A 91 -22.37 2.22 -9.29
N PRO A 92 -23.51 2.75 -8.82
CA PRO A 92 -23.66 3.21 -7.45
C PRO A 92 -23.47 2.06 -6.45
N ASP A 93 -22.81 2.32 -5.31
CA ASP A 93 -22.55 1.29 -4.28
C ASP A 93 -23.79 0.55 -3.81
N ARG A 94 -24.93 1.27 -3.71
CA ARG A 94 -26.19 0.67 -3.32
C ARG A 94 -26.78 -0.26 -4.38
N GLU A 95 -26.50 -0.01 -5.64
CA GLU A 95 -26.88 -0.90 -6.73
C GLU A 95 -26.02 -2.16 -6.72
N ILE A 96 -24.69 -2.01 -6.52
CA ILE A 96 -23.77 -3.14 -6.41
C ILE A 96 -24.23 -4.13 -5.32
N SER A 97 -24.71 -3.63 -4.19
CA SER A 97 -25.21 -4.46 -3.08
C SER A 97 -26.44 -5.33 -3.44
N THR A 98 -27.02 -5.12 -4.60
CA THR A 98 -28.17 -5.91 -5.11
C THR A 98 -27.78 -6.94 -6.16
N PHE A 99 -26.55 -6.96 -6.65
CA PHE A 99 -26.13 -7.81 -7.78
C PHE A 99 -26.30 -9.30 -7.52
N ASP A 100 -25.91 -9.78 -6.34
CA ASP A 100 -26.09 -11.18 -5.96
C ASP A 100 -27.59 -11.58 -5.99
N LYS A 101 -28.45 -10.67 -5.54
CA LYS A 101 -29.88 -10.91 -5.57
C LYS A 101 -30.44 -10.90 -6.99
N GLN A 102 -29.98 -9.97 -7.84
CA GLN A 102 -30.35 -9.92 -9.25
C GLN A 102 -29.93 -11.20 -9.97
N GLU A 103 -28.68 -11.66 -9.78
CA GLU A 103 -28.18 -12.90 -10.36
C GLU A 103 -28.95 -14.11 -9.86
N SER A 104 -29.18 -14.23 -8.55
CA SER A 104 -29.96 -15.35 -7.97
C SER A 104 -31.36 -15.44 -8.56
N GLU A 105 -32.06 -14.30 -8.68
CA GLU A 105 -33.41 -14.28 -9.30
C GLU A 105 -33.35 -14.61 -10.80
N ALA A 106 -32.32 -14.11 -11.51
CA ALA A 106 -32.16 -14.40 -12.94
C ALA A 106 -31.90 -15.89 -13.20
N ARG A 107 -31.02 -16.52 -12.41
CA ARG A 107 -30.75 -17.97 -12.53
C ARG A 107 -31.98 -18.80 -12.17
N ALA A 108 -32.72 -18.41 -11.13
CA ALA A 108 -33.97 -19.08 -10.77
C ALA A 108 -35.00 -18.98 -11.89
N TYR A 109 -35.20 -17.81 -12.50
CA TYR A 109 -36.13 -17.61 -13.61
C TYR A 109 -35.70 -18.39 -14.87
N ALA A 110 -34.41 -18.44 -15.17
CA ALA A 110 -33.89 -19.20 -16.30
C ALA A 110 -34.15 -20.72 -16.15
N ALA A 111 -34.13 -21.23 -14.92
CA ALA A 111 -34.42 -22.63 -14.61
C ALA A 111 -35.95 -22.92 -14.59
N ASP A 112 -36.73 -21.97 -14.07
CA ASP A 112 -38.19 -22.04 -13.98
C ASP A 112 -38.82 -20.67 -14.20
N PRO A 113 -39.43 -20.39 -15.34
CA PRO A 113 -40.08 -19.10 -15.64
C PRO A 113 -41.22 -18.73 -14.68
N THR A 114 -41.66 -19.63 -13.81
CA THR A 114 -42.65 -19.34 -12.74
C THR A 114 -42.02 -18.93 -11.40
N ALA A 115 -40.68 -18.96 -11.33
CA ALA A 115 -39.96 -18.57 -10.11
C ALA A 115 -40.24 -17.10 -9.70
N SER A 116 -40.28 -16.85 -8.40
CA SER A 116 -40.49 -15.51 -7.88
C SER A 116 -39.26 -14.62 -8.08
N THR A 117 -39.42 -13.50 -8.77
CA THR A 117 -38.37 -12.55 -9.10
C THR A 117 -38.76 -11.10 -8.75
N PRO A 118 -39.05 -10.79 -7.48
CA PRO A 118 -39.61 -9.50 -7.10
C PRO A 118 -38.71 -8.31 -7.48
N LEU A 119 -37.39 -8.44 -7.32
CA LEU A 119 -36.45 -7.39 -7.67
C LEU A 119 -36.35 -7.19 -9.18
N LEU A 120 -36.15 -8.27 -9.94
CA LEU A 120 -36.06 -8.18 -11.40
C LEU A 120 -37.38 -7.75 -12.03
N SER A 121 -38.51 -8.20 -11.51
CA SER A 121 -39.84 -7.79 -12.01
C SER A 121 -40.05 -6.26 -11.80
N ALA A 122 -39.68 -5.71 -10.65
CA ALA A 122 -39.76 -4.28 -10.39
C ALA A 122 -38.80 -3.49 -11.31
N LEU A 123 -37.57 -3.98 -11.51
CA LEU A 123 -36.59 -3.35 -12.40
C LEU A 123 -37.07 -3.39 -13.87
N ALA A 124 -37.58 -4.50 -14.36
CA ALA A 124 -38.11 -4.64 -15.71
C ALA A 124 -39.26 -3.69 -15.96
N GLN A 125 -40.21 -3.61 -15.02
CA GLN A 125 -41.34 -2.68 -15.06
C GLN A 125 -40.90 -1.23 -15.13
N ALA A 126 -39.99 -0.82 -14.19
CA ALA A 126 -39.51 0.54 -14.12
C ALA A 126 -38.72 0.97 -15.38
N ARG A 127 -38.04 0.02 -16.05
CA ARG A 127 -37.27 0.27 -17.27
C ARG A 127 -38.10 0.13 -18.56
N GLY A 128 -39.34 -0.36 -18.48
CA GLY A 128 -40.17 -0.60 -19.64
C GLY A 128 -39.65 -1.69 -20.57
N ILE A 129 -38.99 -2.71 -20.04
CA ILE A 129 -38.46 -3.86 -20.81
C ILE A 129 -39.10 -5.16 -20.31
N SER A 130 -39.04 -6.22 -21.12
CA SER A 130 -39.54 -7.53 -20.70
C SER A 130 -38.67 -8.16 -19.63
N LEU A 131 -39.27 -8.94 -18.73
CA LEU A 131 -38.52 -9.67 -17.71
C LEU A 131 -37.52 -10.67 -18.33
N PRO A 132 -37.86 -11.46 -19.39
CA PRO A 132 -36.87 -12.31 -20.05
C PRO A 132 -35.65 -11.56 -20.60
N ASP A 133 -35.87 -10.40 -21.25
CA ASP A 133 -34.75 -9.58 -21.78
C ASP A 133 -33.86 -9.03 -20.64
N LEU A 134 -34.44 -8.69 -19.47
CA LEU A 134 -33.66 -8.27 -18.31
C LEU A 134 -32.85 -9.42 -17.75
N VAL A 135 -33.47 -10.61 -17.61
CA VAL A 135 -32.82 -11.83 -17.12
C VAL A 135 -31.59 -12.18 -17.97
N GLU A 136 -31.73 -12.19 -19.30
CA GLU A 136 -30.63 -12.45 -20.22
C GLU A 136 -29.47 -11.46 -20.03
N ARG A 137 -29.77 -10.16 -19.89
CA ARG A 137 -28.76 -9.13 -19.67
C ARG A 137 -28.05 -9.26 -18.29
N VAL A 138 -28.80 -9.64 -17.26
CA VAL A 138 -28.23 -9.85 -15.92
C VAL A 138 -27.32 -11.05 -15.93
N LEU A 139 -27.73 -12.18 -16.53
CA LEU A 139 -26.90 -13.39 -16.63
C LEU A 139 -25.62 -13.13 -17.42
N ALA A 140 -25.73 -12.49 -18.60
CA ALA A 140 -24.56 -12.16 -19.40
C ALA A 140 -23.54 -11.29 -18.66
N LYS A 141 -24.01 -10.30 -17.85
CA LYS A 141 -23.15 -9.47 -17.03
C LYS A 141 -22.54 -10.24 -15.85
N ALA A 142 -23.32 -11.08 -15.17
CA ALA A 142 -22.85 -11.92 -14.06
C ALA A 142 -21.76 -12.89 -14.54
N ASP A 143 -21.95 -13.54 -15.67
CA ASP A 143 -20.96 -14.47 -16.23
C ASP A 143 -19.69 -13.74 -16.69
N ALA A 144 -19.81 -12.57 -17.31
CA ALA A 144 -18.67 -11.73 -17.67
C ALA A 144 -17.89 -11.27 -16.43
N PHE A 145 -18.59 -10.84 -15.36
CA PHE A 145 -17.97 -10.48 -14.09
C PHE A 145 -17.24 -11.65 -13.44
N ALA A 146 -17.85 -12.85 -13.44
CA ALA A 146 -17.25 -14.06 -12.88
C ALA A 146 -15.94 -14.43 -13.61
N VAL A 147 -15.92 -14.35 -14.95
CA VAL A 147 -14.71 -14.61 -15.74
C VAL A 147 -13.62 -13.56 -15.45
N ALA A 148 -13.98 -12.29 -15.44
CA ALA A 148 -13.04 -11.20 -15.22
C ALA A 148 -12.45 -11.25 -13.81
N SER A 149 -13.28 -11.37 -12.77
CA SER A 149 -12.85 -11.45 -11.38
C SER A 149 -12.04 -12.72 -11.12
N GLY A 150 -12.44 -13.86 -11.66
CA GLY A 150 -11.68 -15.11 -11.56
C GLY A 150 -10.29 -15.00 -12.17
N SER A 151 -10.15 -14.33 -13.32
CA SER A 151 -8.85 -14.07 -13.94
C SER A 151 -7.96 -13.19 -13.09
N ILE A 152 -8.49 -12.10 -12.51
CA ILE A 152 -7.76 -11.20 -11.63
C ILE A 152 -7.29 -11.93 -10.35
N ILE A 153 -8.19 -12.68 -9.72
CA ILE A 153 -7.89 -13.49 -8.53
C ILE A 153 -6.80 -14.52 -8.83
N GLY A 154 -6.90 -15.21 -9.97
CA GLY A 154 -5.90 -16.18 -10.39
C GLY A 154 -4.51 -15.55 -10.61
N GLN A 155 -4.44 -14.36 -11.23
CA GLN A 155 -3.17 -13.62 -11.38
C GLN A 155 -2.59 -13.21 -10.02
N ARG A 156 -3.42 -12.75 -9.07
CA ARG A 156 -3.02 -12.42 -7.71
C ARG A 156 -2.42 -13.66 -7.01
N GLN A 157 -3.12 -14.78 -7.04
CA GLN A 157 -2.66 -16.03 -6.42
C GLN A 157 -1.35 -16.52 -7.03
N ALA A 158 -1.21 -16.46 -8.35
CA ALA A 158 0.04 -16.84 -9.01
C ALA A 158 1.24 -15.94 -8.61
N LEU A 159 1.00 -14.65 -8.33
CA LEU A 159 2.02 -13.76 -7.80
C LEU A 159 2.34 -14.07 -6.33
N GLU A 160 1.35 -14.42 -5.53
CA GLU A 160 1.51 -14.87 -4.13
C GLU A 160 2.33 -16.17 -4.06
N ASP A 161 2.01 -17.18 -4.87
CA ASP A 161 2.78 -18.42 -4.95
C ASP A 161 4.26 -18.17 -5.30
N ARG A 162 4.50 -17.24 -6.26
CA ARG A 162 5.87 -16.83 -6.62
C ARG A 162 6.58 -16.13 -5.46
N LEU A 163 5.88 -15.27 -4.73
CA LEU A 163 6.41 -14.55 -3.57
C LEU A 163 6.77 -15.53 -2.43
N ASP A 164 5.92 -16.52 -2.20
CA ASP A 164 6.16 -17.55 -1.18
C ASP A 164 7.41 -18.37 -1.49
N ALA A 165 7.65 -18.66 -2.76
CA ALA A 165 8.84 -19.37 -3.22
C ALA A 165 10.15 -18.57 -3.13
N CYS A 166 10.10 -17.23 -2.95
CA CYS A 166 11.29 -16.40 -2.82
C CYS A 166 12.07 -16.72 -1.55
N THR A 167 13.40 -16.84 -1.67
CA THR A 167 14.31 -17.10 -0.55
C THR A 167 15.30 -15.97 -0.30
N THR A 168 15.40 -15.00 -1.22
CA THR A 168 16.30 -13.86 -1.12
C THR A 168 15.56 -12.54 -1.38
N LEU A 169 16.15 -11.41 -0.94
CA LEU A 169 15.63 -10.08 -1.24
C LEU A 169 15.59 -9.80 -2.75
N GLU A 170 16.58 -10.30 -3.49
CA GLU A 170 16.68 -10.14 -4.94
C GLU A 170 15.53 -10.86 -5.65
N ASP A 171 15.16 -12.08 -5.21
CA ASP A 171 14.02 -12.83 -5.74
C ASP A 171 12.72 -12.00 -5.60
N VAL A 172 12.49 -11.40 -4.42
CA VAL A 172 11.30 -10.60 -4.16
C VAL A 172 11.27 -9.32 -5.01
N GLN A 173 12.43 -8.66 -5.16
CA GLN A 173 12.56 -7.47 -6.01
C GLN A 173 12.33 -7.78 -7.49
N GLY A 174 12.66 -9.00 -7.93
CA GLY A 174 12.42 -9.49 -9.30
C GLY A 174 10.94 -9.74 -9.62
N ILE A 175 10.03 -9.73 -8.63
CA ILE A 175 8.59 -9.86 -8.86
C ILE A 175 8.02 -8.55 -9.39
N THR A 176 7.63 -8.55 -10.65
CA THR A 176 6.85 -7.45 -11.25
C THR A 176 5.37 -7.70 -11.02
N VAL A 177 4.69 -6.76 -10.36
CA VAL A 177 3.26 -6.81 -10.10
C VAL A 177 2.50 -6.17 -11.25
N ASN A 178 1.94 -7.01 -12.11
CA ASN A 178 1.06 -6.58 -13.20
C ASN A 178 -0.18 -7.48 -13.21
N ILE A 179 -1.34 -6.90 -12.92
CA ILE A 179 -2.65 -7.58 -12.94
C ILE A 179 -3.52 -6.87 -13.96
N SER A 180 -3.89 -7.58 -15.00
CA SER A 180 -4.63 -7.04 -16.14
C SER A 180 -6.01 -7.68 -16.29
N MET A 181 -6.92 -6.93 -16.91
CA MET A 181 -8.24 -7.44 -17.30
C MET A 181 -8.11 -8.49 -18.42
N PRO A 182 -8.90 -9.58 -18.39
CA PRO A 182 -8.95 -10.50 -19.50
C PRO A 182 -9.49 -9.79 -20.75
N GLY A 183 -8.74 -9.87 -21.85
CA GLY A 183 -9.10 -9.21 -23.13
C GLY A 183 -8.58 -7.79 -23.32
N GLY A 184 -7.88 -7.22 -22.35
CA GLY A 184 -7.11 -5.98 -22.50
C GLY A 184 -5.72 -6.29 -23.07
N GLY A 185 -5.66 -6.71 -24.31
CA GLY A 185 -4.42 -6.71 -25.09
C GLY A 185 -4.03 -5.25 -25.37
N GLU A 186 -2.73 -4.97 -25.31
CA GLU A 186 -2.11 -3.69 -25.60
C GLU A 186 -2.77 -2.97 -26.79
N ALA A 187 -3.24 -1.75 -26.58
CA ALA A 187 -3.55 -0.81 -27.64
C ALA A 187 -2.30 0.02 -27.96
#